data_9282470c5a2d5f410ef6a70236dd10c6
#
_entry.id   9282470c5a2d5f410ef6a70236dd10c6
#
_cell.length_a   1.000
_cell.length_b   1.000
_cell.length_c   1.000
_cell.angle_alpha   90.00
_cell.angle_beta   90.00
_cell.angle_gamma   90.00
#
_symmetry.space_group_name_H-M   'P 1'
#
loop_
_entity.id
_entity.type
_entity.pdbx_description
1 polymer ?
#
loop_
_entity_poly.entity_id
_entity_poly.type
_entity_poly.pdbx_seq_one_letter_code
_entity_poly.pdbx_strand_id
1 'polypeptide(L)'
;MWFCLDVSENTDWSFLMSPNAKGAIFALLGFAIFSAHDVIVKYLGAHYSTFQVIFFSVLFSFPMIFTMHLRERSEENLVPKHPWWSTLRVITTVITGMSAFYAFSVLPLAQTYAFLFGMPLVITILSIPMLGEKVGVHRGGAVIVGLIGVMVVLRPGTSDLSLGHIAALSAAVFGAVSSLIVRKIGSEERNIVLLIYPMFANLIIMAVLMPPSYVPLALFDLGALALMALMASIASLCIILAYKTGEAAVVAPMHYSQMIWAIIYGFLFFDELPDRVTLFGSAIIIASGIYVVFRESRKKVSKTTPVLRNRSRADTGIMPRISVLIRGGKN
;
A
#
# COMPACT_ATOMS: atom_id res chain seq x y z
N MET A 1 28.81 18.45 1.91
CA MET A 1 28.66 19.67 1.08
C MET A 1 28.22 19.19 -0.30
N TRP A 2 27.16 19.77 -0.87
CA TRP A 2 26.46 19.44 -2.12
C TRP A 2 25.47 18.25 -2.02
N PHE A 3 24.25 18.53 -1.77
CA PHE A 3 23.06 18.44 -2.57
C PHE A 3 21.85 18.96 -1.75
N CYS A 4 21.81 20.25 -1.45
CA CYS A 4 20.56 20.97 -1.31
C CYS A 4 20.06 21.19 -2.74
N LEU A 5 19.27 20.27 -3.28
CA LEU A 5 18.34 20.60 -4.33
C LEU A 5 17.26 21.47 -3.69
N ASP A 6 17.50 22.77 -3.76
CA ASP A 6 16.48 23.79 -3.59
C ASP A 6 15.50 23.63 -4.76
N VAL A 7 14.47 22.80 -4.57
CA VAL A 7 13.41 22.57 -5.55
C VAL A 7 12.38 23.70 -5.48
N SER A 8 12.75 24.85 -4.92
CA SER A 8 11.83 25.96 -4.71
C SER A 8 11.83 27.04 -5.77
N GLU A 9 12.77 27.03 -6.73
CA GLU A 9 12.77 28.05 -7.80
C GLU A 9 13.16 27.49 -9.16
N ASN A 10 12.29 27.76 -10.15
CA ASN A 10 12.49 27.72 -11.58
C ASN A 10 12.46 26.36 -12.30
N THR A 11 11.27 25.74 -12.33
CA THR A 11 10.81 25.14 -13.58
C THR A 11 9.48 25.78 -13.95
N ASP A 12 9.43 26.44 -15.13
CA ASP A 12 8.28 27.20 -15.67
C ASP A 12 6.97 26.41 -15.90
N TRP A 13 6.91 25.18 -15.46
CA TRP A 13 5.70 24.34 -15.40
C TRP A 13 4.77 24.72 -14.25
N SER A 14 5.22 25.56 -13.30
CA SER A 14 4.41 25.97 -12.14
C SER A 14 3.25 26.89 -12.52
N PHE A 15 3.30 27.53 -13.68
CA PHE A 15 2.30 28.50 -14.13
C PHE A 15 1.08 27.89 -14.82
N LEU A 16 1.17 26.62 -15.30
CA LEU A 16 0.13 25.98 -16.11
C LEU A 16 -0.74 24.93 -15.40
N MET A 17 -0.40 24.52 -14.17
CA MET A 17 -1.11 23.41 -13.54
C MET A 17 -1.57 23.73 -12.12
N SER A 18 -2.86 23.47 -11.85
CA SER A 18 -3.41 23.59 -10.48
C SER A 18 -2.70 22.63 -9.50
N PRO A 19 -2.64 22.95 -8.19
CA PRO A 19 -2.07 22.07 -7.19
C PRO A 19 -2.67 20.65 -7.22
N ASN A 20 -3.97 20.54 -7.47
CA ASN A 20 -4.66 19.26 -7.60
C ASN A 20 -4.20 18.46 -8.83
N ALA A 21 -3.93 19.12 -9.96
CA ALA A 21 -3.40 18.46 -11.15
C ALA A 21 -1.97 17.93 -10.92
N LYS A 22 -1.11 18.73 -10.27
CA LYS A 22 0.23 18.27 -9.85
C LYS A 22 0.15 17.08 -8.90
N GLY A 23 -0.72 17.13 -7.89
CA GLY A 23 -0.95 16.03 -6.97
C GLY A 23 -1.42 14.75 -7.67
N ALA A 24 -2.33 14.87 -8.64
CA ALA A 24 -2.81 13.74 -9.43
C ALA A 24 -1.69 13.11 -10.28
N ILE A 25 -0.83 13.91 -10.92
CA ILE A 25 0.29 13.41 -11.71
C ILE A 25 1.30 12.67 -10.84
N PHE A 26 1.69 13.25 -9.69
CA PHE A 26 2.58 12.56 -8.76
C PHE A 26 1.98 11.24 -8.26
N ALA A 27 0.66 11.19 -8.01
CA ALA A 27 -0.03 9.96 -7.63
C ALA A 27 0.01 8.92 -8.74
N LEU A 28 -0.34 9.31 -9.98
CA LEU A 28 -0.32 8.40 -11.13
C LEU A 28 1.07 7.83 -11.39
N LEU A 29 2.13 8.66 -11.32
CA LEU A 29 3.52 8.22 -11.43
C LEU A 29 3.90 7.26 -10.29
N GLY A 30 3.56 7.60 -9.05
CA GLY A 30 3.83 6.74 -7.89
C GLY A 30 3.16 5.38 -8.01
N PHE A 31 1.89 5.34 -8.42
CA PHE A 31 1.15 4.08 -8.61
C PHE A 31 1.64 3.29 -9.82
N ALA A 32 2.09 3.94 -10.91
CA ALA A 32 2.73 3.28 -12.04
C ALA A 32 4.03 2.56 -11.60
N ILE A 33 4.88 3.26 -10.82
CA ILE A 33 6.13 2.69 -10.32
C ILE A 33 5.84 1.55 -9.34
N PHE A 34 4.84 1.67 -8.46
CA PHE A 34 4.44 0.57 -7.59
C PHE A 34 3.95 -0.64 -8.38
N SER A 35 3.16 -0.43 -9.42
CA SER A 35 2.70 -1.54 -10.25
C SER A 35 3.87 -2.21 -11.01
N ALA A 36 4.87 -1.45 -11.45
CA ALA A 36 6.09 -2.00 -12.03
C ALA A 36 6.94 -2.75 -10.97
N HIS A 37 6.99 -2.28 -9.72
CA HIS A 37 7.58 -3.03 -8.60
C HIS A 37 6.90 -4.41 -8.46
N ASP A 38 5.56 -4.47 -8.57
CA ASP A 38 4.83 -5.73 -8.38
C ASP A 38 5.05 -6.72 -9.53
N VAL A 39 5.44 -6.23 -10.72
CA VAL A 39 5.96 -7.10 -11.80
C VAL A 39 7.22 -7.83 -11.34
N ILE A 40 8.14 -7.14 -10.67
CA ILE A 40 9.36 -7.76 -10.14
C ILE A 40 9.00 -8.76 -9.02
N VAL A 41 8.05 -8.42 -8.15
CA VAL A 41 7.54 -9.34 -7.11
C VAL A 41 7.02 -10.62 -7.77
N LYS A 42 6.22 -10.51 -8.82
CA LYS A 42 5.66 -11.65 -9.54
C LYS A 42 6.75 -12.48 -10.24
N TYR A 43 7.68 -11.82 -10.91
CA TYR A 43 8.81 -12.47 -11.57
C TYR A 43 9.67 -13.27 -10.56
N LEU A 44 10.08 -12.63 -9.48
CA LEU A 44 10.89 -13.27 -8.44
C LEU A 44 10.12 -14.38 -7.71
N GLY A 45 8.83 -14.19 -7.47
CA GLY A 45 7.97 -15.18 -6.83
C GLY A 45 7.76 -16.46 -7.62
N ALA A 46 8.03 -16.46 -8.94
CA ALA A 46 8.03 -17.66 -9.76
C ALA A 46 9.28 -18.54 -9.54
N HIS A 47 10.38 -17.95 -9.02
CA HIS A 47 11.68 -18.64 -8.88
C HIS A 47 12.10 -18.81 -7.41
N TYR A 48 11.65 -17.91 -6.54
CA TYR A 48 12.05 -17.82 -5.14
C TYR A 48 10.84 -17.87 -4.22
N SER A 49 11.04 -18.40 -3.01
CA SER A 49 9.97 -18.38 -2.01
C SER A 49 9.61 -16.94 -1.61
N THR A 50 8.34 -16.73 -1.29
CA THR A 50 7.85 -15.43 -0.77
C THR A 50 8.67 -14.95 0.41
N PHE A 51 9.11 -15.85 1.30
CA PHE A 51 9.93 -15.52 2.46
C PHE A 51 11.28 -14.92 2.06
N GLN A 52 11.92 -15.51 1.04
CA GLN A 52 13.21 -15.04 0.53
C GLN A 52 13.09 -13.68 -0.16
N VAL A 53 12.06 -13.49 -1.00
CA VAL A 53 11.83 -12.21 -1.69
C VAL A 53 11.58 -11.10 -0.68
N ILE A 54 10.74 -11.32 0.34
CA ILE A 54 10.46 -10.32 1.39
C ILE A 54 11.73 -10.03 2.20
N PHE A 55 12.48 -11.06 2.60
CA PHE A 55 13.71 -10.88 3.39
C PHE A 55 14.69 -9.92 2.71
N PHE A 56 15.04 -10.20 1.46
CA PHE A 56 16.00 -9.36 0.73
C PHE A 56 15.41 -7.99 0.37
N SER A 57 14.12 -7.90 0.06
CA SER A 57 13.45 -6.63 -0.18
C SER A 57 13.52 -5.70 1.03
N VAL A 58 13.24 -6.24 2.23
CA VAL A 58 13.35 -5.50 3.48
C VAL A 58 14.80 -5.14 3.75
N LEU A 59 15.75 -6.07 3.56
CA LEU A 59 17.19 -5.84 3.74
C LEU A 59 17.69 -4.67 2.89
N PHE A 60 17.34 -4.62 1.60
CA PHE A 60 17.72 -3.53 0.71
C PHE A 60 17.00 -2.20 0.99
N SER A 61 15.91 -2.22 1.76
CA SER A 61 15.20 -1.01 2.18
C SER A 61 15.84 -0.33 3.40
N PHE A 62 16.71 -1.03 4.16
CA PHE A 62 17.35 -0.50 5.36
C PHE A 62 18.18 0.78 5.13
N PRO A 63 19.05 0.90 4.10
CA PRO A 63 19.85 2.09 3.90
C PRO A 63 19.01 3.35 3.78
N MET A 64 17.83 3.27 3.14
CA MET A 64 16.94 4.40 3.00
C MET A 64 16.33 4.80 4.35
N ILE A 65 15.87 3.83 5.14
CA ILE A 65 15.27 4.11 6.45
C ILE A 65 16.34 4.66 7.41
N PHE A 66 17.54 4.14 7.34
CA PHE A 66 18.66 4.67 8.11
C PHE A 66 18.98 6.14 7.78
N THR A 67 18.99 6.51 6.49
CA THR A 67 19.16 7.91 6.07
C THR A 67 18.01 8.80 6.54
N MET A 68 16.81 8.28 6.58
CA MET A 68 15.65 9.00 7.13
C MET A 68 15.77 9.21 8.64
N HIS A 69 16.22 8.18 9.38
CA HIS A 69 16.43 8.27 10.83
C HIS A 69 17.51 9.30 11.18
N LEU A 70 18.60 9.35 10.42
CA LEU A 70 19.67 10.34 10.62
C LEU A 70 19.20 11.79 10.43
N ARG A 71 18.13 12.01 9.66
CA ARG A 71 17.54 13.33 9.46
C ARG A 71 16.53 13.73 10.54
N GLU A 72 15.97 12.78 11.26
CA GLU A 72 15.14 13.05 12.46
C GLU A 72 16.06 13.31 13.66
N ARG A 73 16.34 14.57 13.93
CA ARG A 73 17.06 15.01 15.16
C ARG A 73 16.15 14.86 16.39
N SER A 74 15.86 13.66 16.82
CA SER A 74 15.09 13.42 18.03
C SER A 74 15.85 12.46 18.94
N GLU A 75 16.20 12.93 20.13
CA GLU A 75 16.83 12.14 21.22
C GLU A 75 15.83 11.26 21.99
N GLU A 76 14.56 11.25 21.58
CA GLU A 76 13.54 10.49 22.28
C GLU A 76 13.66 8.98 22.07
N ASN A 77 13.25 8.24 23.10
CA ASN A 77 13.30 6.77 23.13
C ASN A 77 12.48 6.10 22.01
N LEU A 78 12.96 4.96 21.50
CA LEU A 78 12.27 4.14 20.50
C LEU A 78 11.23 3.19 21.13
N VAL A 79 10.97 3.27 22.42
CA VAL A 79 9.98 2.43 23.10
C VAL A 79 8.57 2.87 22.70
N PRO A 80 7.69 1.93 22.27
CA PRO A 80 6.33 2.27 21.88
C PRO A 80 5.51 2.71 23.10
N LYS A 81 4.73 3.80 22.95
CA LYS A 81 3.78 4.28 23.97
C LYS A 81 2.60 3.33 24.12
N HIS A 82 2.21 2.65 23.03
CA HIS A 82 1.10 1.68 22.99
C HIS A 82 1.60 0.30 22.57
N PRO A 83 2.27 -0.48 23.45
CA PRO A 83 2.95 -1.71 23.08
C PRO A 83 1.98 -2.76 22.50
N TRP A 84 0.77 -2.90 23.03
CA TRP A 84 -0.24 -3.83 22.53
C TRP A 84 -0.67 -3.51 21.09
N TRP A 85 -1.00 -2.25 20.80
CA TRP A 85 -1.39 -1.84 19.45
C TRP A 85 -0.22 -1.93 18.47
N SER A 86 0.99 -1.60 18.93
CA SER A 86 2.20 -1.72 18.12
C SER A 86 2.51 -3.18 17.78
N THR A 87 2.36 -4.10 18.74
CA THR A 87 2.53 -5.54 18.50
C THR A 87 1.47 -6.06 17.52
N LEU A 88 0.19 -5.72 17.74
CA LEU A 88 -0.88 -6.12 16.81
C LEU A 88 -0.63 -5.57 15.39
N ARG A 89 -0.11 -4.35 15.27
CA ARG A 89 0.28 -3.77 14.00
C ARG A 89 1.43 -4.54 13.35
N VAL A 90 2.44 -4.94 14.10
CA VAL A 90 3.53 -5.78 13.60
C VAL A 90 2.99 -7.08 13.02
N ILE A 91 2.17 -7.80 13.78
CA ILE A 91 1.56 -9.06 13.34
C ILE A 91 0.75 -8.86 12.05
N THR A 92 -0.15 -7.88 12.05
CA THR A 92 -1.00 -7.63 10.87
C THR A 92 -0.20 -7.17 9.65
N THR A 93 0.88 -6.40 9.84
CA THR A 93 1.75 -5.96 8.75
C THR A 93 2.55 -7.12 8.16
N VAL A 94 3.07 -8.02 9.00
CA VAL A 94 3.79 -9.23 8.53
C VAL A 94 2.84 -10.12 7.72
N ILE A 95 1.64 -10.39 8.24
CA ILE A 95 0.64 -11.20 7.52
C ILE A 95 0.26 -10.54 6.20
N THR A 96 0.05 -9.22 6.19
CA THR A 96 -0.27 -8.47 4.97
C THR A 96 0.83 -8.62 3.93
N GLY A 97 2.09 -8.42 4.31
CA GLY A 97 3.23 -8.54 3.41
C GLY A 97 3.36 -9.95 2.82
N MET A 98 3.37 -10.98 3.69
CA MET A 98 3.43 -12.37 3.24
C MET A 98 2.30 -12.73 2.28
N SER A 99 1.08 -12.36 2.64
CA SER A 99 -0.11 -12.66 1.87
C SER A 99 -0.13 -11.91 0.53
N ALA A 100 0.25 -10.64 0.50
CA ALA A 100 0.29 -9.84 -0.72
C ALA A 100 1.37 -10.36 -1.69
N PHE A 101 2.59 -10.58 -1.21
CA PHE A 101 3.68 -11.11 -2.06
C PHE A 101 3.34 -12.48 -2.62
N TYR A 102 2.78 -13.37 -1.80
CA TYR A 102 2.32 -14.67 -2.27
C TYR A 102 1.20 -14.54 -3.31
N ALA A 103 0.21 -13.67 -3.07
CA ALA A 103 -0.86 -13.44 -4.04
C ALA A 103 -0.32 -12.93 -5.38
N PHE A 104 0.60 -11.96 -5.38
CA PHE A 104 1.24 -11.46 -6.59
C PHE A 104 2.08 -12.51 -7.32
N SER A 105 2.67 -13.47 -6.60
CA SER A 105 3.47 -14.53 -7.22
C SER A 105 2.63 -15.57 -7.94
N VAL A 106 1.39 -15.83 -7.49
CA VAL A 106 0.58 -16.96 -7.99
C VAL A 106 -0.68 -16.57 -8.75
N LEU A 107 -1.18 -15.32 -8.58
CA LEU A 107 -2.35 -14.81 -9.28
C LEU A 107 -1.98 -13.85 -10.40
N PRO A 108 -2.86 -13.66 -11.40
CA PRO A 108 -2.75 -12.56 -12.35
C PRO A 108 -2.73 -11.20 -11.64
N LEU A 109 -1.89 -10.27 -12.13
CA LEU A 109 -1.74 -8.95 -11.51
C LEU A 109 -3.07 -8.22 -11.33
N ALA A 110 -3.89 -8.18 -12.39
CA ALA A 110 -5.20 -7.52 -12.36
C ALA A 110 -6.16 -8.14 -11.32
N GLN A 111 -6.12 -9.47 -11.17
CA GLN A 111 -6.96 -10.18 -10.19
C GLN A 111 -6.50 -9.89 -8.76
N THR A 112 -5.20 -9.88 -8.51
CA THR A 112 -4.64 -9.53 -7.20
C THR A 112 -5.04 -8.12 -6.79
N TYR A 113 -4.89 -7.13 -7.68
CA TYR A 113 -5.33 -5.76 -7.40
C TYR A 113 -6.84 -5.65 -7.17
N ALA A 114 -7.67 -6.42 -7.89
CA ALA A 114 -9.10 -6.42 -7.66
C ALA A 114 -9.46 -6.75 -6.20
N PHE A 115 -8.81 -7.75 -5.61
CA PHE A 115 -8.99 -8.08 -4.20
C PHE A 115 -8.45 -7.00 -3.26
N LEU A 116 -7.26 -6.46 -3.54
CA LEU A 116 -6.65 -5.41 -2.72
C LEU A 116 -7.46 -4.11 -2.72
N PHE A 117 -8.14 -3.79 -3.83
CA PHE A 117 -9.07 -2.65 -3.89
C PHE A 117 -10.30 -2.82 -3.00
N GLY A 118 -10.59 -4.02 -2.49
CA GLY A 118 -11.56 -4.25 -1.43
C GLY A 118 -11.15 -3.67 -0.07
N MET A 119 -9.86 -3.37 0.13
CA MET A 119 -9.35 -2.88 1.42
C MET A 119 -10.02 -1.60 1.93
N PRO A 120 -10.31 -0.54 1.15
CA PRO A 120 -11.05 0.62 1.63
C PRO A 120 -12.44 0.28 2.17
N LEU A 121 -13.07 -0.76 1.61
CA LEU A 121 -14.36 -1.26 2.08
C LEU A 121 -14.22 -1.90 3.47
N VAL A 122 -13.19 -2.74 3.63
CA VAL A 122 -12.87 -3.38 4.91
C VAL A 122 -12.49 -2.33 5.96
N ILE A 123 -11.70 -1.29 5.60
CA ILE A 123 -11.41 -0.16 6.48
C ILE A 123 -12.70 0.51 6.97
N THR A 124 -13.66 0.73 6.07
CA THR A 124 -14.94 1.35 6.43
C THR A 124 -15.73 0.50 7.41
N ILE A 125 -15.78 -0.83 7.22
CA ILE A 125 -16.47 -1.76 8.13
C ILE A 125 -15.79 -1.78 9.50
N LEU A 126 -14.47 -2.01 9.52
CA LEU A 126 -13.71 -2.18 10.74
C LEU A 126 -13.50 -0.87 11.51
N SER A 127 -13.67 0.31 10.88
CA SER A 127 -13.62 1.59 11.58
C SER A 127 -14.74 1.73 12.64
N ILE A 128 -15.86 1.01 12.48
CA ILE A 128 -16.96 1.00 13.45
C ILE A 128 -16.48 0.43 14.79
N PRO A 129 -16.06 -0.86 14.89
CA PRO A 129 -15.66 -1.45 16.16
C PRO A 129 -14.30 -0.93 16.67
N MET A 130 -13.34 -0.59 15.78
CA MET A 130 -11.99 -0.19 16.20
C MET A 130 -11.86 1.27 16.61
N LEU A 131 -12.63 2.16 15.97
CA LEU A 131 -12.53 3.61 16.15
C LEU A 131 -13.83 4.23 16.68
N GLY A 132 -14.91 3.47 16.82
CA GLY A 132 -16.22 3.97 17.24
C GLY A 132 -16.88 4.87 16.20
N GLU A 133 -16.53 4.73 14.91
CA GLU A 133 -17.04 5.60 13.86
C GLU A 133 -18.46 5.23 13.44
N LYS A 134 -19.26 6.26 13.11
CA LYS A 134 -20.60 6.06 12.58
C LYS A 134 -20.54 6.05 11.05
N VAL A 135 -20.85 4.91 10.44
CA VAL A 135 -20.95 4.77 8.99
C VAL A 135 -22.39 5.06 8.57
N GLY A 136 -22.60 6.13 7.80
CA GLY A 136 -23.91 6.46 7.27
C GLY A 136 -24.38 5.46 6.21
N VAL A 137 -25.70 5.36 6.00
CA VAL A 137 -26.36 4.40 5.10
C VAL A 137 -25.74 4.39 3.69
N HIS A 138 -25.41 5.55 3.14
CA HIS A 138 -24.82 5.66 1.80
C HIS A 138 -23.43 5.01 1.71
N ARG A 139 -22.58 5.17 2.75
CA ARG A 139 -21.28 4.49 2.78
C ARG A 139 -21.44 2.99 3.01
N GLY A 140 -22.38 2.60 3.89
CA GLY A 140 -22.73 1.19 4.10
C GLY A 140 -23.22 0.53 2.82
N GLY A 141 -24.12 1.18 2.07
CA GLY A 141 -24.57 0.71 0.77
C GLY A 141 -23.45 0.55 -0.25
N ALA A 142 -22.54 1.53 -0.35
CA ALA A 142 -21.37 1.42 -1.22
C ALA A 142 -20.49 0.23 -0.84
N VAL A 143 -20.24 0.01 0.46
CA VAL A 143 -19.48 -1.14 0.94
C VAL A 143 -20.12 -2.46 0.50
N ILE A 144 -21.45 -2.61 0.62
CA ILE A 144 -22.16 -3.82 0.18
C ILE A 144 -21.98 -4.02 -1.33
N VAL A 145 -22.14 -2.97 -2.13
CA VAL A 145 -21.93 -3.04 -3.59
C VAL A 145 -20.49 -3.44 -3.93
N GLY A 146 -19.51 -2.86 -3.24
CA GLY A 146 -18.11 -3.23 -3.45
C GLY A 146 -17.79 -4.68 -3.06
N LEU A 147 -18.37 -5.18 -1.97
CA LEU A 147 -18.24 -6.60 -1.59
C LEU A 147 -18.88 -7.54 -2.62
N ILE A 148 -20.01 -7.15 -3.23
CA ILE A 148 -20.58 -7.89 -4.36
C ILE A 148 -19.56 -7.94 -5.52
N GLY A 149 -18.90 -6.83 -5.81
CA GLY A 149 -17.81 -6.82 -6.81
C GLY A 149 -16.66 -7.78 -6.48
N VAL A 150 -16.25 -7.87 -5.22
CA VAL A 150 -15.24 -8.86 -4.76
C VAL A 150 -15.75 -10.29 -4.99
N MET A 151 -17.01 -10.57 -4.67
CA MET A 151 -17.62 -11.89 -4.92
C MET A 151 -17.70 -12.23 -6.41
N VAL A 152 -17.96 -11.25 -7.26
CA VAL A 152 -17.95 -11.42 -8.73
C VAL A 152 -16.55 -11.82 -9.22
N VAL A 153 -15.48 -11.18 -8.71
CA VAL A 153 -14.10 -11.54 -9.07
C VAL A 153 -13.72 -12.92 -8.52
N LEU A 154 -14.13 -13.23 -7.29
CA LEU A 154 -13.81 -14.48 -6.60
C LEU A 154 -14.50 -15.70 -7.24
N ARG A 155 -15.71 -15.54 -7.81
CA ARG A 155 -16.51 -16.61 -8.46
C ARG A 155 -16.62 -17.88 -7.61
N PRO A 156 -17.10 -17.84 -6.39
CA PRO A 156 -17.20 -19.02 -5.55
C PRO A 156 -18.08 -20.08 -6.24
N GLY A 157 -17.55 -21.31 -6.37
CA GLY A 157 -18.27 -22.43 -6.97
C GLY A 157 -18.10 -22.63 -8.49
N THR A 158 -17.47 -21.69 -9.20
CA THR A 158 -17.21 -21.81 -10.64
C THR A 158 -15.72 -21.84 -11.01
N SER A 159 -14.85 -21.45 -10.10
CA SER A 159 -13.41 -21.54 -10.22
C SER A 159 -12.83 -22.19 -8.97
N ASP A 160 -11.75 -22.93 -9.12
CA ASP A 160 -11.03 -23.49 -8.00
C ASP A 160 -10.41 -22.37 -7.17
N LEU A 161 -10.85 -22.24 -5.92
CA LEU A 161 -10.30 -21.29 -4.96
C LEU A 161 -8.88 -21.73 -4.60
N SER A 162 -7.88 -21.06 -5.14
CA SER A 162 -6.48 -21.29 -4.79
C SER A 162 -6.10 -20.57 -3.50
N LEU A 163 -4.99 -21.00 -2.89
CA LEU A 163 -4.38 -20.28 -1.75
C LEU A 163 -4.06 -18.82 -2.08
N GLY A 164 -3.80 -18.50 -3.36
CA GLY A 164 -3.58 -17.14 -3.83
C GLY A 164 -4.77 -16.21 -3.57
N HIS A 165 -6.01 -16.68 -3.80
CA HIS A 165 -7.22 -15.91 -3.55
C HIS A 165 -7.40 -15.63 -2.05
N ILE A 166 -7.17 -16.65 -1.21
CA ILE A 166 -7.21 -16.52 0.26
C ILE A 166 -6.13 -15.52 0.71
N ALA A 167 -4.94 -15.60 0.15
CA ALA A 167 -3.85 -14.68 0.45
C ALA A 167 -4.19 -13.24 0.05
N ALA A 168 -4.74 -13.01 -1.14
CA ALA A 168 -5.15 -11.67 -1.58
C ALA A 168 -6.21 -11.05 -0.66
N LEU A 169 -7.22 -11.83 -0.26
CA LEU A 169 -8.24 -11.40 0.70
C LEU A 169 -7.63 -11.14 2.10
N SER A 170 -6.72 -12.03 2.55
CA SER A 170 -6.00 -11.85 3.82
C SER A 170 -5.19 -10.57 3.81
N ALA A 171 -4.49 -10.27 2.71
CA ALA A 171 -3.73 -9.03 2.55
C ALA A 171 -4.65 -7.79 2.66
N ALA A 172 -5.83 -7.81 2.03
CA ALA A 172 -6.79 -6.73 2.12
C ALA A 172 -7.33 -6.54 3.55
N VAL A 173 -7.66 -7.61 4.25
CA VAL A 173 -8.22 -7.56 5.62
C VAL A 173 -7.16 -7.13 6.63
N PHE A 174 -6.01 -7.81 6.69
CA PHE A 174 -4.95 -7.50 7.65
C PHE A 174 -4.29 -6.15 7.36
N GLY A 175 -4.18 -5.77 6.08
CA GLY A 175 -3.75 -4.44 5.66
C GLY A 175 -4.70 -3.34 6.15
N ALA A 176 -6.02 -3.58 6.08
CA ALA A 176 -7.03 -2.69 6.64
C ALA A 176 -6.87 -2.54 8.17
N VAL A 177 -6.70 -3.64 8.89
CA VAL A 177 -6.47 -3.63 10.35
C VAL A 177 -5.20 -2.85 10.68
N SER A 178 -4.07 -3.14 10.01
CA SER A 178 -2.81 -2.42 10.22
C SER A 178 -2.97 -0.91 9.99
N SER A 179 -3.71 -0.53 8.96
CA SER A 179 -3.98 0.88 8.64
C SER A 179 -4.85 1.57 9.70
N LEU A 180 -5.85 0.88 10.22
CA LEU A 180 -6.71 1.39 11.30
C LEU A 180 -5.95 1.54 12.63
N ILE A 181 -5.02 0.62 12.94
CA ILE A 181 -4.15 0.74 14.10
C ILE A 181 -3.29 2.00 13.99
N VAL A 182 -2.64 2.22 12.83
CA VAL A 182 -1.87 3.45 12.60
C VAL A 182 -2.74 4.70 12.77
N ARG A 183 -4.00 4.65 12.35
CA ARG A 183 -4.94 5.75 12.54
C ARG A 183 -5.28 5.96 14.01
N LYS A 184 -5.43 4.88 14.78
CA LYS A 184 -5.78 4.92 16.20
C LYS A 184 -4.68 5.51 17.06
N ILE A 185 -3.44 5.05 16.89
CA ILE A 185 -2.31 5.42 17.74
C ILE A 185 -1.30 6.37 17.09
N GLY A 186 -1.41 6.61 15.79
CA GLY A 186 -0.38 7.33 15.02
C GLY A 186 -0.22 8.82 15.33
N SER A 187 -1.13 9.44 16.09
CA SER A 187 -0.97 10.79 16.61
C SER A 187 -0.11 10.84 17.88
N GLU A 188 -0.04 9.73 18.61
CA GLU A 188 0.64 9.60 19.90
C GLU A 188 1.97 8.86 19.78
N GLU A 189 2.07 7.94 18.79
CA GLU A 189 3.28 7.18 18.50
C GLU A 189 4.21 7.89 17.53
N ARG A 190 5.51 7.70 17.75
CA ARG A 190 6.52 8.17 16.80
C ARG A 190 6.47 7.38 15.49
N ASN A 191 6.68 8.10 14.39
CA ASN A 191 6.65 7.48 13.07
C ASN A 191 7.71 6.40 12.89
N ILE A 192 8.91 6.66 13.42
CA ILE A 192 10.02 5.71 13.36
C ILE A 192 9.68 4.40 14.08
N VAL A 193 8.97 4.44 15.21
CA VAL A 193 8.51 3.25 15.93
C VAL A 193 7.52 2.45 15.09
N LEU A 194 6.55 3.15 14.46
CA LEU A 194 5.57 2.51 13.58
C LEU A 194 6.18 1.87 12.33
N LEU A 195 7.41 2.23 11.95
CA LEU A 195 8.12 1.72 10.79
C LEU A 195 9.11 0.62 11.14
N ILE A 196 9.96 0.90 12.11
CA ILE A 196 11.09 0.05 12.46
C ILE A 196 10.64 -1.32 12.99
N TYR A 197 9.61 -1.36 13.87
CA TYR A 197 9.18 -2.60 14.49
C TYR A 197 8.63 -3.62 13.49
N PRO A 198 7.68 -3.28 12.58
CA PRO A 198 7.24 -4.23 11.55
C PRO A 198 8.37 -4.66 10.62
N MET A 199 9.31 -3.78 10.34
CA MET A 199 10.42 -4.04 9.45
C MET A 199 11.42 -5.04 10.04
N PHE A 200 11.85 -4.84 11.31
CA PHE A 200 12.67 -5.81 12.02
C PHE A 200 11.95 -7.14 12.21
N ALA A 201 10.66 -7.12 12.54
CA ALA A 201 9.87 -8.33 12.66
C ALA A 201 9.81 -9.10 11.33
N ASN A 202 9.56 -8.42 10.21
CA ASN A 202 9.62 -9.05 8.88
C ASN A 202 10.99 -9.65 8.63
N LEU A 203 12.08 -8.90 8.89
CA LEU A 203 13.44 -9.41 8.69
C LEU A 203 13.71 -10.67 9.50
N ILE A 204 13.37 -10.67 10.80
CA ILE A 204 13.61 -11.81 11.69
C ILE A 204 12.73 -13.00 11.31
N ILE A 205 11.42 -12.78 11.11
CA ILE A 205 10.48 -13.86 10.79
C ILE A 205 10.84 -14.48 9.44
N MET A 206 11.14 -13.66 8.43
CA MET A 206 11.52 -14.18 7.11
C MET A 206 12.88 -14.89 7.17
N ALA A 207 13.84 -14.40 7.96
CA ALA A 207 15.12 -15.10 8.18
C ALA A 207 14.93 -16.50 8.79
N VAL A 208 13.95 -16.69 9.66
CA VAL A 208 13.63 -17.98 10.28
C VAL A 208 12.85 -18.89 9.33
N LEU A 209 11.96 -18.35 8.52
CA LEU A 209 11.09 -19.14 7.62
C LEU A 209 11.77 -19.46 6.26
N MET A 210 12.76 -18.67 5.85
CA MET A 210 13.44 -18.80 4.56
C MET A 210 14.28 -20.10 4.41
N PRO A 211 15.06 -20.56 5.42
CA PRO A 211 16.06 -21.60 5.22
C PRO A 211 15.55 -22.90 4.55
N PRO A 212 14.35 -23.43 4.86
CA PRO A 212 13.84 -24.64 4.24
C PRO A 212 13.59 -24.52 2.73
N SER A 213 13.36 -23.29 2.25
CA SER A 213 13.02 -22.99 0.85
C SER A 213 14.03 -22.05 0.19
N TYR A 214 15.22 -21.92 0.77
CA TYR A 214 16.25 -21.04 0.25
C TYR A 214 16.84 -21.57 -1.05
N VAL A 215 16.85 -20.71 -2.05
CA VAL A 215 17.51 -20.95 -3.36
C VAL A 215 18.60 -19.88 -3.52
N PRO A 216 19.86 -20.24 -3.88
CA PRO A 216 20.89 -19.26 -4.15
C PRO A 216 20.47 -18.22 -5.17
N LEU A 217 20.63 -16.94 -4.84
CA LEU A 217 20.24 -15.83 -5.71
C LEU A 217 21.23 -15.69 -6.87
N ALA A 218 20.74 -15.62 -8.09
CA ALA A 218 21.51 -15.16 -9.21
C ALA A 218 21.85 -13.66 -9.05
N LEU A 219 22.99 -13.23 -9.60
CA LEU A 219 23.42 -11.83 -9.50
C LEU A 219 22.39 -10.88 -10.13
N PHE A 220 21.77 -11.29 -11.20
CA PHE A 220 20.68 -10.54 -11.85
C PHE A 220 19.48 -10.35 -10.91
N ASP A 221 19.05 -11.40 -10.23
CA ASP A 221 17.89 -11.36 -9.32
C ASP A 221 18.18 -10.57 -8.05
N LEU A 222 19.45 -10.57 -7.59
CA LEU A 222 19.90 -9.67 -6.52
C LEU A 222 19.75 -8.20 -6.95
N GLY A 223 20.12 -7.89 -8.20
CA GLY A 223 19.91 -6.57 -8.79
C GLY A 223 18.42 -6.22 -8.90
N ALA A 224 17.57 -7.19 -9.28
CA ALA A 224 16.12 -7.00 -9.35
C ALA A 224 15.51 -6.71 -7.97
N LEU A 225 15.95 -7.39 -6.91
CA LEU A 225 15.55 -7.11 -5.53
C LEU A 225 15.97 -5.70 -5.06
N ALA A 226 17.19 -5.28 -5.38
CA ALA A 226 17.67 -3.92 -5.07
C ALA A 226 16.87 -2.86 -5.85
N LEU A 227 16.59 -3.10 -7.13
CA LEU A 227 15.75 -2.24 -7.96
C LEU A 227 14.33 -2.15 -7.38
N MET A 228 13.74 -3.26 -6.96
CA MET A 228 12.43 -3.33 -6.34
C MET A 228 12.37 -2.44 -5.08
N ALA A 229 13.36 -2.52 -4.19
CA ALA A 229 13.45 -1.66 -3.01
C ALA A 229 13.59 -0.17 -3.38
N LEU A 230 14.38 0.15 -4.41
CA LEU A 230 14.53 1.51 -4.91
C LEU A 230 13.22 2.04 -5.52
N MET A 231 12.57 1.26 -6.36
CA MET A 231 11.28 1.63 -6.99
C MET A 231 10.21 1.89 -5.94
N ALA A 232 10.10 1.03 -4.93
CA ALA A 232 9.17 1.22 -3.82
C ALA A 232 9.45 2.54 -3.07
N SER A 233 10.73 2.89 -2.93
CA SER A 233 11.16 4.14 -2.30
C SER A 233 10.76 5.37 -3.12
N ILE A 234 11.05 5.37 -4.41
CA ILE A 234 10.69 6.46 -5.33
C ILE A 234 9.18 6.61 -5.43
N ALA A 235 8.45 5.51 -5.57
CA ALA A 235 6.99 5.51 -5.61
C ALA A 235 6.40 6.12 -4.34
N SER A 236 6.93 5.75 -3.17
CA SER A 236 6.51 6.33 -1.89
C SER A 236 6.73 7.83 -1.83
N LEU A 237 7.88 8.33 -2.32
CA LEU A 237 8.15 9.76 -2.41
C LEU A 237 7.15 10.47 -3.34
N CYS A 238 6.84 9.88 -4.49
CA CYS A 238 5.82 10.42 -5.40
C CYS A 238 4.44 10.51 -4.72
N ILE A 239 4.02 9.48 -4.01
CA ILE A 239 2.74 9.48 -3.28
C ILE A 239 2.74 10.55 -2.18
N ILE A 240 3.86 10.75 -1.48
CA ILE A 240 3.98 11.82 -0.48
C ILE A 240 3.81 13.18 -1.14
N LEU A 241 4.52 13.44 -2.24
CA LEU A 241 4.43 14.70 -2.98
C LEU A 241 3.01 14.90 -3.49
N ALA A 242 2.33 13.84 -3.96
CA ALA A 242 0.94 13.89 -4.36
C ALA A 242 0.02 14.42 -3.26
N TYR A 243 0.11 13.84 -2.05
CA TYR A 243 -0.70 14.26 -0.90
C TYR A 243 -0.27 15.59 -0.27
N LYS A 244 0.95 16.06 -0.58
CA LYS A 244 1.39 17.40 -0.18
C LYS A 244 0.83 18.50 -1.08
N THR A 245 0.76 18.22 -2.38
CA THR A 245 0.39 19.21 -3.38
C THR A 245 -1.10 19.20 -3.70
N GLY A 246 -1.74 18.03 -3.72
CA GLY A 246 -3.14 17.87 -4.06
C GLY A 246 -4.04 17.55 -2.87
N GLU A 247 -5.33 17.86 -3.02
CA GLU A 247 -6.35 17.45 -2.06
C GLU A 247 -6.52 15.93 -2.05
N ALA A 248 -6.68 15.34 -0.85
CA ALA A 248 -6.85 13.90 -0.70
C ALA A 248 -8.03 13.33 -1.51
N ALA A 249 -9.09 14.11 -1.71
CA ALA A 249 -10.23 13.74 -2.54
C ALA A 249 -9.89 13.54 -4.03
N VAL A 250 -8.83 14.21 -4.51
CA VAL A 250 -8.35 14.07 -5.88
C VAL A 250 -7.28 12.98 -5.97
N VAL A 251 -6.38 12.93 -4.98
CA VAL A 251 -5.22 12.02 -4.99
C VAL A 251 -5.64 10.56 -4.70
N ALA A 252 -6.55 10.33 -3.75
CA ALA A 252 -6.93 8.98 -3.34
C ALA A 252 -7.55 8.12 -4.45
N PRO A 253 -8.43 8.65 -5.33
CA PRO A 253 -8.94 7.87 -6.48
C PRO A 253 -7.87 7.43 -7.47
N MET A 254 -6.73 8.14 -7.55
CA MET A 254 -5.62 7.77 -8.45
C MET A 254 -5.01 6.40 -8.10
N HIS A 255 -5.22 5.90 -6.89
CA HIS A 255 -4.83 4.54 -6.50
C HIS A 255 -5.46 3.48 -7.44
N TYR A 256 -6.68 3.68 -7.88
CA TYR A 256 -7.35 2.75 -8.79
C TYR A 256 -6.71 2.68 -10.19
N SER A 257 -5.84 3.64 -10.55
CA SER A 257 -5.04 3.55 -11.77
C SER A 257 -4.12 2.33 -11.80
N GLN A 258 -3.80 1.73 -10.64
CA GLN A 258 -3.02 0.50 -10.58
C GLN A 258 -3.67 -0.65 -11.36
N MET A 259 -5.01 -0.67 -11.51
CA MET A 259 -5.67 -1.65 -12.37
C MET A 259 -5.26 -1.49 -13.84
N ILE A 260 -5.16 -0.24 -14.31
CA ILE A 260 -4.73 0.04 -15.69
C ILE A 260 -3.29 -0.46 -15.90
N TRP A 261 -2.41 -0.11 -14.97
CA TRP A 261 -1.02 -0.57 -15.00
C TRP A 261 -0.90 -2.08 -14.87
N ALA A 262 -1.71 -2.71 -14.01
CA ALA A 262 -1.74 -4.16 -13.85
C ALA A 262 -2.14 -4.88 -15.15
N ILE A 263 -3.10 -4.34 -15.90
CA ILE A 263 -3.49 -4.88 -17.21
C ILE A 263 -2.35 -4.71 -18.22
N ILE A 264 -1.78 -3.51 -18.29
CA ILE A 264 -0.67 -3.21 -19.22
C ILE A 264 0.53 -4.10 -18.91
N TYR A 265 0.98 -4.13 -17.68
CA TYR A 265 2.15 -4.92 -17.28
C TYR A 265 1.89 -6.42 -17.28
N GLY A 266 0.69 -6.85 -16.92
CA GLY A 266 0.27 -8.25 -16.99
C GLY A 266 0.36 -8.77 -18.42
N PHE A 267 -0.13 -7.99 -19.39
CA PHE A 267 -0.02 -8.33 -20.80
C PHE A 267 1.44 -8.27 -21.30
N LEU A 268 2.18 -7.21 -20.99
CA LEU A 268 3.53 -7.01 -21.53
C LEU A 268 4.57 -8.02 -21.01
N PHE A 269 4.46 -8.42 -19.75
CA PHE A 269 5.49 -9.21 -19.08
C PHE A 269 5.08 -10.66 -18.83
N PHE A 270 3.77 -10.97 -18.78
CA PHE A 270 3.27 -12.30 -18.40
C PHE A 270 2.25 -12.85 -19.38
N ASP A 271 1.93 -12.14 -20.47
CA ASP A 271 0.88 -12.49 -21.44
C ASP A 271 -0.49 -12.74 -20.77
N GLU A 272 -0.76 -11.97 -19.68
CA GLU A 272 -1.97 -12.09 -18.88
C GLU A 272 -2.96 -10.99 -19.25
N LEU A 273 -4.13 -11.38 -19.74
CA LEU A 273 -5.27 -10.46 -19.90
C LEU A 273 -6.37 -10.86 -18.91
N PRO A 274 -6.92 -9.88 -18.15
CA PRO A 274 -8.04 -10.16 -17.29
C PRO A 274 -9.26 -10.55 -18.13
N ASP A 275 -9.96 -11.56 -17.68
CA ASP A 275 -11.21 -11.93 -18.31
C ASP A 275 -12.34 -10.93 -18.02
N ARG A 276 -13.43 -11.03 -18.79
CA ARG A 276 -14.56 -10.07 -18.71
C ARG A 276 -15.18 -9.98 -17.32
N VAL A 277 -15.24 -11.09 -16.59
CA VAL A 277 -15.85 -11.11 -15.25
C VAL A 277 -14.93 -10.43 -14.23
N THR A 278 -13.62 -10.64 -14.31
CA THR A 278 -12.65 -9.91 -13.48
C THR A 278 -12.71 -8.40 -13.75
N LEU A 279 -12.80 -7.98 -15.02
CA LEU A 279 -12.95 -6.57 -15.38
C LEU A 279 -14.26 -5.98 -14.83
N PHE A 280 -15.37 -6.70 -14.98
CA PHE A 280 -16.67 -6.24 -14.49
C PHE A 280 -16.70 -6.12 -12.95
N GLY A 281 -16.24 -7.14 -12.24
CA GLY A 281 -16.16 -7.10 -10.77
C GLY A 281 -15.21 -6.01 -10.27
N SER A 282 -14.07 -5.81 -10.92
CA SER A 282 -13.14 -4.73 -10.62
C SER A 282 -13.77 -3.35 -10.84
N ALA A 283 -14.52 -3.17 -11.91
CA ALA A 283 -15.24 -1.91 -12.17
C ALA A 283 -16.25 -1.60 -11.05
N ILE A 284 -16.96 -2.60 -10.53
CA ILE A 284 -17.89 -2.44 -9.39
C ILE A 284 -17.11 -2.01 -8.13
N ILE A 285 -15.98 -2.67 -7.83
CA ILE A 285 -15.15 -2.36 -6.66
C ILE A 285 -14.61 -0.94 -6.75
N ILE A 286 -14.06 -0.56 -7.90
CA ILE A 286 -13.50 0.76 -8.16
C ILE A 286 -14.58 1.83 -8.03
N ALA A 287 -15.73 1.66 -8.68
CA ALA A 287 -16.84 2.61 -8.61
C ALA A 287 -17.33 2.80 -7.17
N SER A 288 -17.49 1.70 -6.43
CA SER A 288 -17.84 1.72 -5.01
C SER A 288 -16.82 2.45 -4.15
N GLY A 289 -15.53 2.14 -4.33
CA GLY A 289 -14.45 2.78 -3.58
C GLY A 289 -14.32 4.28 -3.89
N ILE A 290 -14.42 4.67 -5.15
CA ILE A 290 -14.46 6.08 -5.58
C ILE A 290 -15.65 6.80 -4.94
N TYR A 291 -16.82 6.18 -4.94
CA TYR A 291 -18.01 6.76 -4.29
C TYR A 291 -17.80 6.99 -2.80
N VAL A 292 -17.18 6.04 -2.05
CA VAL A 292 -16.85 6.21 -0.64
C VAL A 292 -15.93 7.42 -0.45
N VAL A 293 -14.86 7.55 -1.27
CA VAL A 293 -13.91 8.65 -1.22
C VAL A 293 -14.60 10.00 -1.46
N PHE A 294 -15.41 10.12 -2.50
CA PHE A 294 -16.16 11.35 -2.79
C PHE A 294 -17.15 11.69 -1.68
N ARG A 295 -17.80 10.69 -1.09
CA ARG A 295 -18.74 10.93 0.00
C ARG A 295 -18.04 11.42 1.26
N GLU A 296 -16.86 10.89 1.57
CA GLU A 296 -16.05 11.35 2.69
C GLU A 296 -15.50 12.77 2.49
N SER A 297 -15.23 13.18 1.25
CA SER A 297 -14.72 14.52 0.95
C SER A 297 -15.74 15.65 1.20
N ARG A 298 -17.02 15.34 1.20
CA ARG A 298 -18.10 16.32 1.44
C ARG A 298 -18.20 16.70 2.92
N LYS A 299 -17.61 17.83 3.30
CA LYS A 299 -17.52 18.35 4.70
C LYS A 299 -18.84 18.41 5.47
N LYS A 300 -20.00 18.55 4.79
CA LYS A 300 -21.32 18.61 5.42
C LYS A 300 -21.93 17.24 5.76
N VAL A 301 -21.35 16.14 5.25
CA VAL A 301 -21.99 14.82 5.28
C VAL A 301 -21.23 13.82 6.13
N SER A 302 -19.91 13.98 6.29
CA SER A 302 -19.09 13.04 7.06
C SER A 302 -18.28 13.79 8.11
N LYS A 303 -18.48 13.41 9.39
CA LYS A 303 -17.63 13.87 10.50
C LYS A 303 -16.31 13.08 10.58
N THR A 304 -16.23 11.95 9.92
CA THR A 304 -15.10 11.01 9.93
C THR A 304 -14.73 10.60 8.50
N THR A 305 -13.45 10.51 8.22
CA THR A 305 -12.90 10.21 6.87
C THR A 305 -11.91 9.05 6.93
N PRO A 306 -12.37 7.78 7.16
CA PRO A 306 -11.48 6.65 7.39
C PRO A 306 -10.56 6.35 6.21
N VAL A 307 -11.08 6.42 4.99
CA VAL A 307 -10.30 6.13 3.77
C VAL A 307 -9.38 7.28 3.41
N LEU A 308 -9.87 8.53 3.41
CA LEU A 308 -9.09 9.72 3.06
C LEU A 308 -7.93 10.00 4.03
N ARG A 309 -8.06 9.59 5.29
CA ARG A 309 -6.99 9.72 6.29
C ARG A 309 -5.94 8.61 6.19
N ASN A 310 -6.24 7.55 5.47
CA ASN A 310 -5.29 6.48 5.24
C ASN A 310 -4.38 6.85 4.06
N ARG A 311 -3.12 7.18 4.35
CA ARG A 311 -2.12 7.66 3.39
C ARG A 311 -1.02 6.62 3.10
N SER A 312 -1.23 5.37 3.46
CA SER A 312 -0.27 4.29 3.20
C SER A 312 -0.73 3.43 2.03
N ARG A 313 0.23 2.87 1.30
CA ARG A 313 -0.06 1.76 0.41
C ARG A 313 -0.53 0.58 1.25
N ALA A 314 -1.65 0.01 0.84
CA ALA A 314 -2.37 -0.99 1.57
C ALA A 314 -1.75 -2.38 1.46
N ASP A 315 -1.09 -2.64 0.37
CA ASP A 315 -0.88 -3.98 -0.15
C ASP A 315 0.39 -4.68 0.34
N THR A 316 1.45 -3.97 0.66
CA THR A 316 2.71 -4.64 1.03
C THR A 316 3.16 -4.45 2.48
N GLY A 317 2.62 -3.47 3.19
CA GLY A 317 2.96 -3.21 4.60
C GLY A 317 4.44 -2.86 4.88
N ILE A 318 5.28 -2.87 3.86
CA ILE A 318 6.74 -2.79 3.97
C ILE A 318 7.23 -1.34 3.95
N MET A 319 6.41 -0.40 3.43
CA MET A 319 6.87 0.97 3.22
C MET A 319 6.38 1.99 4.25
N PRO A 320 7.25 2.94 4.61
CA PRO A 320 6.98 3.95 5.61
C PRO A 320 5.92 4.95 5.19
N ARG A 321 5.12 5.35 6.17
CA ARG A 321 4.17 6.45 6.07
C ARG A 321 4.89 7.78 6.24
N ILE A 322 5.62 8.22 5.21
CA ILE A 322 6.49 9.40 5.23
C ILE A 322 5.70 10.72 5.39
N SER A 323 4.37 10.73 5.14
CA SER A 323 3.55 11.93 5.29
C SER A 323 3.51 12.53 6.70
N VAL A 324 3.95 11.78 7.70
CA VAL A 324 4.03 12.23 9.11
C VAL A 324 5.40 12.83 9.42
N LEU A 325 6.46 12.42 8.70
CA LEU A 325 7.82 12.96 8.85
C LEU A 325 7.93 14.46 8.53
N ILE A 326 6.93 15.02 7.86
CA ILE A 326 6.96 16.39 7.34
C ILE A 326 6.22 17.38 8.25
N ARG A 327 5.40 16.90 9.20
CA ARG A 327 4.75 17.79 10.19
C ARG A 327 5.64 18.21 11.36
N GLY A 328 6.76 17.54 11.61
CA GLY A 328 7.71 17.86 12.68
C GLY A 328 8.58 19.10 12.43
N GLY A 329 8.45 19.76 11.28
CA GLY A 329 9.29 20.90 10.91
C GLY A 329 8.64 22.29 11.08
N LYS A 330 7.52 22.39 11.80
CA LYS A 330 6.89 23.67 12.16
C LYS A 330 6.60 23.70 13.66
N ASN A 331 7.60 24.01 14.42
CA ASN A 331 7.57 24.77 15.67
C ASN A 331 8.86 25.57 15.75
#